data_925db52cc60add00ff93b668d49685cd
#
_entry.id   925db52cc60add00ff93b668d49685cd
#
_cell.length_a   1.000
_cell.length_b   1.000
_cell.length_c   1.000
_cell.angle_alpha   90.00
_cell.angle_beta   90.00
_cell.angle_gamma   90.00
#
_symmetry.space_group_name_H-M   'P 1'
#
loop_
_entity.id
_entity.type
_entity.pdbx_description
1 polymer ?
#
loop_
_entity_poly.entity_id
_entity_poly.type
_entity_poly.pdbx_seq_one_letter_code
_entity_poly.pdbx_strand_id
1 'polypeptide(L)'
;IKAKKCSAKTGNGTLAASFMVSNLNNYYLSIDINSNLDLAEVNHQFNSTPFFNMKGTLIAKTKYNGLLSFSEKMKDNFLSSIHQSDLQLKDVEFQYKKFPLLFGIPAMSCQIKDNKIIIENSEITISDSDIKFDGTITNFIPYLLAAVPKIVVEGNMQSVYVKFDELMTLKEMSEGKSTSTLPNWIEVNLKTNIQQLSYQYFVAENIDAKIEYSNYTLKAKDVKMNTLNGEITGEVKFYE
;
A
#
# COMPACT_ATOMS: atom_id res chain seq x y z
N ILE A 1 -7.33 -15.33 -31.07
CA ILE A 1 -6.61 -16.38 -30.34
C ILE A 1 -7.28 -16.52 -28.98
N LYS A 2 -7.52 -17.75 -28.54
CA LYS A 2 -8.13 -18.05 -27.26
C LYS A 2 -7.40 -19.21 -26.60
N ALA A 3 -6.95 -19.01 -25.37
CA ALA A 3 -6.44 -20.08 -24.51
C ALA A 3 -7.35 -20.19 -23.27
N LYS A 4 -7.77 -21.42 -22.98
CA LYS A 4 -8.58 -21.74 -21.81
C LYS A 4 -7.77 -22.61 -20.87
N LYS A 5 -7.80 -22.31 -19.57
CA LYS A 5 -7.22 -23.14 -18.51
C LYS A 5 -5.70 -23.40 -18.70
N CYS A 6 -4.93 -22.34 -18.89
CA CYS A 6 -3.49 -22.42 -18.68
C CYS A 6 -3.22 -22.50 -17.18
N SER A 7 -2.37 -23.41 -16.75
CA SER A 7 -1.97 -23.50 -15.35
C SER A 7 -0.47 -23.73 -15.23
N ALA A 8 0.11 -23.16 -14.20
CA ALA A 8 1.50 -23.38 -13.82
C ALA A 8 1.58 -23.63 -12.32
N LYS A 9 2.59 -24.36 -11.89
CA LYS A 9 3.00 -24.51 -10.50
C LYS A 9 4.38 -23.90 -10.34
N THR A 10 4.56 -23.18 -9.26
CA THR A 10 5.85 -22.61 -8.84
C THR A 10 6.11 -23.15 -7.43
N GLY A 11 6.98 -24.12 -7.25
CA GLY A 11 7.25 -24.67 -5.92
C GLY A 11 5.97 -24.85 -5.07
N ASN A 12 5.71 -23.95 -4.13
CA ASN A 12 4.52 -23.91 -3.28
C ASN A 12 3.36 -23.12 -3.87
N GLY A 13 3.56 -22.42 -5.00
CA GLY A 13 2.58 -21.55 -5.62
C GLY A 13 1.80 -22.19 -6.77
N THR A 14 0.67 -21.58 -7.11
CA THR A 14 -0.15 -21.97 -8.25
C THR A 14 -0.62 -20.75 -9.03
N LEU A 15 -0.69 -20.87 -10.35
CA LEU A 15 -1.24 -19.85 -11.23
C LEU A 15 -2.15 -20.53 -12.25
N ALA A 16 -3.36 -20.05 -12.39
CA ALA A 16 -4.28 -20.48 -13.44
C ALA A 16 -4.76 -19.25 -14.20
N ALA A 17 -4.73 -19.32 -15.52
CA ALA A 17 -5.13 -18.21 -16.37
C ALA A 17 -5.96 -18.69 -17.56
N SER A 18 -6.87 -17.84 -18.00
CA SER A 18 -7.50 -17.91 -19.31
C SER A 18 -7.34 -16.59 -20.01
N PHE A 19 -7.11 -16.61 -21.31
CA PHE A 19 -7.02 -15.37 -22.06
C PHE A 19 -7.62 -15.49 -23.46
N MET A 20 -8.05 -14.37 -23.98
CA MET A 20 -8.54 -14.23 -25.33
C MET A 20 -7.94 -12.96 -25.94
N VAL A 21 -7.35 -13.08 -27.11
CA VAL A 21 -6.95 -11.95 -27.93
C VAL A 21 -7.89 -11.92 -29.14
N SER A 22 -8.61 -10.85 -29.28
CA SER A 22 -9.50 -10.57 -30.42
C SER A 22 -8.98 -9.36 -31.20
N ASN A 23 -9.45 -9.18 -32.42
CA ASN A 23 -9.07 -8.09 -33.31
C ASN A 23 -7.55 -7.97 -33.49
N LEU A 24 -6.98 -8.82 -34.38
CA LEU A 24 -5.54 -8.86 -34.62
C LEU A 24 -4.95 -7.59 -35.26
N ASN A 25 -5.77 -6.65 -35.71
CA ASN A 25 -5.30 -5.36 -36.21
C ASN A 25 -5.19 -4.32 -35.08
N ASN A 26 -5.99 -4.49 -34.02
CA ASN A 26 -5.96 -3.65 -32.85
C ASN A 26 -6.24 -4.58 -31.64
N TYR A 27 -5.20 -5.19 -31.11
CA TYR A 27 -5.30 -6.28 -30.16
C TYR A 27 -6.15 -5.90 -28.96
N TYR A 28 -7.29 -6.57 -28.79
CA TYR A 28 -8.08 -6.50 -27.55
C TYR A 28 -7.82 -7.74 -26.72
N LEU A 29 -7.30 -7.54 -25.50
CA LEU A 29 -6.96 -8.60 -24.56
C LEU A 29 -8.04 -8.71 -23.50
N SER A 30 -8.54 -9.91 -23.30
CA SER A 30 -9.31 -10.31 -22.13
C SER A 30 -8.54 -11.39 -21.40
N ILE A 31 -8.23 -11.18 -20.13
CA ILE A 31 -7.49 -12.13 -19.29
C ILE A 31 -8.15 -12.27 -17.93
N ASP A 32 -8.19 -13.49 -17.42
CA ASP A 32 -8.66 -13.87 -16.10
C ASP A 32 -7.58 -14.72 -15.45
N ILE A 33 -7.05 -14.27 -14.31
CA ILE A 33 -5.96 -14.89 -13.59
C ILE A 33 -6.40 -15.20 -12.17
N ASN A 34 -6.16 -16.43 -11.74
CA ASN A 34 -6.26 -16.84 -10.34
C ASN A 34 -4.88 -17.33 -9.90
N SER A 35 -4.35 -16.77 -8.85
CA SER A 35 -3.03 -17.12 -8.32
C SER A 35 -3.05 -17.30 -6.83
N ASN A 36 -2.20 -18.20 -6.36
CA ASN A 36 -1.80 -18.35 -4.98
C ASN A 36 -0.27 -18.46 -5.01
N LEU A 37 0.40 -17.41 -4.56
CA LEU A 37 1.85 -17.23 -4.72
C LEU A 37 2.54 -17.25 -3.37
N ASP A 38 3.62 -18.01 -3.27
CA ASP A 38 4.59 -17.91 -2.19
C ASP A 38 5.50 -16.71 -2.46
N LEU A 39 5.47 -15.72 -1.58
CA LEU A 39 6.21 -14.46 -1.78
C LEU A 39 7.73 -14.64 -1.61
N ALA A 40 8.19 -15.65 -0.89
CA ALA A 40 9.61 -15.97 -0.83
C ALA A 40 10.13 -16.45 -2.19
N GLU A 41 9.38 -17.30 -2.87
CA GLU A 41 9.71 -17.76 -4.22
C GLU A 41 9.69 -16.62 -5.23
N VAL A 42 8.65 -15.77 -5.19
CA VAL A 42 8.55 -14.59 -6.05
C VAL A 42 9.75 -13.67 -5.84
N ASN A 43 10.12 -13.39 -4.59
CA ASN A 43 11.25 -12.54 -4.27
C ASN A 43 12.58 -13.11 -4.76
N HIS A 44 12.76 -14.42 -4.67
CA HIS A 44 13.95 -15.10 -5.18
C HIS A 44 14.10 -15.01 -6.70
N GLN A 45 13.00 -15.09 -7.44
CA GLN A 45 13.01 -14.99 -8.91
C GLN A 45 13.22 -13.56 -9.42
N PHE A 46 12.73 -12.57 -8.68
CA PHE A 46 12.82 -11.15 -9.04
C PHE A 46 13.87 -10.42 -8.19
N ASN A 47 15.14 -10.81 -8.31
CA ASN A 47 16.28 -10.29 -7.53
C ASN A 47 16.50 -8.76 -7.58
N SER A 48 15.77 -8.03 -8.42
CA SER A 48 15.87 -6.58 -8.56
C SER A 48 14.88 -5.80 -7.67
N THR A 49 14.11 -6.48 -6.82
CA THR A 49 13.16 -5.80 -5.93
C THR A 49 13.89 -5.07 -4.79
N PRO A 50 13.37 -3.92 -4.34
CA PRO A 50 13.91 -3.23 -3.17
C PRO A 50 13.59 -3.95 -1.86
N PHE A 51 12.81 -5.03 -1.91
CA PHE A 51 12.41 -5.83 -0.77
C PHE A 51 13.31 -7.05 -0.61
N PHE A 52 13.61 -7.41 0.63
CA PHE A 52 14.38 -8.61 0.96
C PHE A 52 13.77 -9.32 2.17
N ASN A 53 14.17 -10.57 2.40
CA ASN A 53 13.60 -11.44 3.42
C ASN A 53 12.06 -11.54 3.34
N MET A 54 11.53 -11.45 2.11
CA MET A 54 10.09 -11.52 1.90
C MET A 54 9.60 -12.96 2.09
N LYS A 55 8.54 -13.12 2.86
CA LYS A 55 7.79 -14.39 3.03
C LYS A 55 6.30 -14.11 3.11
N GLY A 56 5.52 -15.17 3.12
CA GLY A 56 4.05 -15.10 3.19
C GLY A 56 3.38 -15.45 1.88
N THR A 57 2.08 -15.25 1.83
CA THR A 57 1.22 -15.69 0.71
C THR A 57 0.45 -14.53 0.11
N LEU A 58 0.42 -14.47 -1.22
CA LEU A 58 -0.46 -13.60 -1.99
C LEU A 58 -1.46 -14.45 -2.76
N ILE A 59 -2.74 -14.30 -2.45
CA ILE A 59 -3.84 -14.87 -3.24
C ILE A 59 -4.43 -13.72 -4.06
N ALA A 60 -4.52 -13.92 -5.39
CA ALA A 60 -5.03 -12.89 -6.28
C ALA A 60 -6.01 -13.49 -7.31
N LYS A 61 -7.10 -12.75 -7.54
CA LYS A 61 -8.01 -12.96 -8.66
C LYS A 61 -8.05 -11.67 -9.46
N THR A 62 -7.55 -11.70 -10.68
CA THR A 62 -7.39 -10.51 -11.52
C THR A 62 -8.10 -10.68 -12.84
N LYS A 63 -8.86 -9.67 -13.23
CA LYS A 63 -9.48 -9.57 -14.55
C LYS A 63 -9.00 -8.31 -15.25
N TYR A 64 -8.66 -8.45 -16.52
CA TYR A 64 -8.29 -7.36 -17.38
C TYR A 64 -9.04 -7.46 -18.70
N ASN A 65 -9.61 -6.37 -19.15
CA ASN A 65 -10.23 -6.26 -20.48
C ASN A 65 -9.87 -4.91 -21.08
N GLY A 66 -9.11 -4.90 -22.14
CA GLY A 66 -8.68 -3.66 -22.75
C GLY A 66 -7.86 -3.84 -24.03
N LEU A 67 -7.54 -2.73 -24.65
CA LEU A 67 -6.65 -2.69 -25.80
C LEU A 67 -5.21 -2.93 -25.34
N LEU A 68 -4.53 -3.87 -25.99
CA LEU A 68 -3.13 -4.10 -25.81
C LEU A 68 -2.37 -3.35 -26.90
N SER A 69 -1.61 -2.35 -26.54
CA SER A 69 -0.75 -1.61 -27.43
C SER A 69 0.69 -1.65 -26.92
N PHE A 70 1.64 -1.80 -27.83
CA PHE A 70 3.08 -1.72 -27.53
C PHE A 70 3.67 -0.37 -28.01
N SER A 71 2.82 0.60 -28.28
CA SER A 71 3.16 1.95 -28.74
C SER A 71 3.05 2.98 -27.63
N GLU A 72 3.28 4.25 -27.94
CA GLU A 72 3.11 5.39 -27.04
C GLU A 72 1.69 5.45 -26.41
N LYS A 73 0.69 4.84 -27.05
CA LYS A 73 -0.70 4.75 -26.55
C LYS A 73 -0.91 3.64 -25.50
N MET A 74 0.12 2.88 -25.14
CA MET A 74 0.00 1.77 -24.18
C MET A 74 -0.56 2.26 -22.84
N LYS A 75 -0.08 3.38 -22.34
CA LYS A 75 -0.51 4.00 -21.10
C LYS A 75 -1.99 4.38 -21.13
N ASP A 76 -2.42 5.09 -22.15
CA ASP A 76 -3.81 5.55 -22.29
C ASP A 76 -4.77 4.38 -22.44
N ASN A 77 -4.38 3.37 -23.22
CA ASN A 77 -5.15 2.15 -23.40
C ASN A 77 -5.27 1.36 -22.10
N PHE A 78 -4.21 1.30 -21.30
CA PHE A 78 -4.25 0.63 -19.99
C PHE A 78 -5.15 1.38 -19.00
N LEU A 79 -5.05 2.72 -18.94
CA LEU A 79 -5.88 3.54 -18.06
C LEU A 79 -7.37 3.51 -18.44
N SER A 80 -7.68 3.31 -19.74
CA SER A 80 -9.06 3.17 -20.21
C SER A 80 -9.59 1.73 -20.18
N SER A 81 -8.75 0.76 -19.81
CA SER A 81 -9.13 -0.63 -19.70
C SER A 81 -9.95 -0.90 -18.44
N ILE A 82 -10.75 -1.97 -18.47
CA ILE A 82 -11.40 -2.50 -17.26
C ILE A 82 -10.42 -3.44 -16.59
N HIS A 83 -9.97 -3.07 -15.41
CA HIS A 83 -9.13 -3.94 -14.57
C HIS A 83 -9.72 -4.04 -13.16
N GLN A 84 -9.80 -5.25 -12.68
CA GLN A 84 -10.32 -5.58 -11.37
C GLN A 84 -9.47 -6.67 -10.76
N SER A 85 -9.09 -6.50 -9.50
CA SER A 85 -8.34 -7.52 -8.76
C SER A 85 -8.86 -7.61 -7.33
N ASP A 86 -9.08 -8.83 -6.86
CA ASP A 86 -9.28 -9.14 -5.46
C ASP A 86 -7.98 -9.75 -4.94
N LEU A 87 -7.39 -9.15 -3.92
CA LEU A 87 -6.11 -9.56 -3.36
C LEU A 87 -6.26 -9.89 -1.88
N GLN A 88 -5.59 -10.95 -1.44
CA GLN A 88 -5.44 -11.30 -0.04
C GLN A 88 -3.97 -11.55 0.26
N LEU A 89 -3.45 -10.86 1.25
CA LEU A 89 -2.11 -11.08 1.82
C LEU A 89 -2.27 -11.79 3.16
N LYS A 90 -1.43 -12.80 3.41
CA LYS A 90 -1.42 -13.57 4.65
C LYS A 90 0.00 -13.83 5.10
N ASP A 91 0.26 -13.58 6.38
CA ASP A 91 1.54 -13.86 7.03
C ASP A 91 2.74 -13.29 6.26
N VAL A 92 2.54 -12.09 5.67
CA VAL A 92 3.58 -11.43 4.88
C VAL A 92 4.54 -10.72 5.81
N GLU A 93 5.82 -10.96 5.64
CA GLU A 93 6.90 -10.20 6.26
C GLU A 93 7.92 -9.83 5.20
N PHE A 94 8.50 -8.65 5.34
CA PHE A 94 9.58 -8.18 4.47
C PHE A 94 10.38 -7.08 5.15
N GLN A 95 11.57 -6.83 4.60
CA GLN A 95 12.39 -5.68 4.91
C GLN A 95 12.60 -4.87 3.62
N TYR A 96 12.65 -3.56 3.74
CA TYR A 96 12.92 -2.68 2.62
C TYR A 96 14.37 -2.20 2.69
N LYS A 97 15.09 -2.27 1.56
CA LYS A 97 16.54 -1.98 1.53
C LYS A 97 16.96 -0.64 2.12
N LYS A 98 16.10 0.36 2.04
CA LYS A 98 16.36 1.69 2.60
C LYS A 98 16.01 1.81 4.08
N PHE A 99 15.27 0.85 4.65
CA PHE A 99 14.77 0.91 6.00
C PHE A 99 14.97 -0.46 6.67
N PRO A 100 15.79 -0.55 7.73
CA PRO A 100 16.09 -1.82 8.40
C PRO A 100 14.95 -2.35 9.28
N LEU A 101 13.78 -1.72 9.22
CA LEU A 101 12.63 -2.15 9.98
C LEU A 101 12.00 -3.39 9.36
N LEU A 102 11.46 -4.24 10.23
CA LEU A 102 10.64 -5.38 9.82
C LEU A 102 9.21 -4.90 9.62
N PHE A 103 8.69 -5.12 8.42
CA PHE A 103 7.29 -4.89 8.08
C PHE A 103 6.57 -6.22 8.08
N GLY A 104 5.42 -6.29 8.72
CA GLY A 104 4.53 -7.43 8.72
C GLY A 104 3.15 -7.06 8.21
N ILE A 105 2.50 -7.99 7.52
CA ILE A 105 1.09 -7.93 7.15
C ILE A 105 0.49 -9.29 7.50
N PRO A 106 0.08 -9.49 8.77
CA PRO A 106 -0.57 -10.72 9.20
C PRO A 106 -1.79 -11.07 8.35
N ALA A 107 -2.62 -10.07 8.08
CA ALA A 107 -3.76 -10.21 7.18
C ALA A 107 -4.09 -8.88 6.50
N MET A 108 -4.44 -8.95 5.22
CA MET A 108 -4.97 -7.82 4.47
C MET A 108 -5.83 -8.32 3.32
N SER A 109 -6.99 -7.71 3.14
CA SER A 109 -7.82 -7.88 1.95
C SER A 109 -7.92 -6.55 1.23
N CYS A 110 -7.69 -6.56 -0.07
CA CYS A 110 -7.90 -5.35 -0.87
C CYS A 110 -8.49 -5.69 -2.24
N GLN A 111 -9.23 -4.72 -2.77
CA GLN A 111 -9.79 -4.75 -4.11
C GLN A 111 -9.18 -3.62 -4.92
N ILE A 112 -8.74 -3.94 -6.13
CA ILE A 112 -8.34 -2.92 -7.09
C ILE A 112 -9.46 -2.83 -8.13
N LYS A 113 -10.03 -1.67 -8.29
CA LYS A 113 -11.08 -1.39 -9.28
C LYS A 113 -10.92 0.04 -9.78
N ASP A 114 -10.83 0.21 -11.07
CA ASP A 114 -10.82 1.53 -11.73
C ASP A 114 -9.86 2.50 -11.06
N ASN A 115 -8.63 2.40 -11.01
CA ASN A 115 -7.64 3.32 -10.38
C ASN A 115 -7.76 3.50 -8.85
N LYS A 116 -8.63 2.72 -8.19
CA LYS A 116 -8.84 2.76 -6.75
C LYS A 116 -8.46 1.43 -6.13
N ILE A 117 -7.70 1.49 -5.06
CA ILE A 117 -7.47 0.34 -4.16
C ILE A 117 -8.37 0.56 -2.95
N ILE A 118 -9.21 -0.41 -2.66
CA ILE A 118 -10.05 -0.45 -1.47
C ILE A 118 -9.42 -1.46 -0.54
N ILE A 119 -9.05 -1.04 0.67
CA ILE A 119 -8.41 -1.88 1.68
C ILE A 119 -9.39 -2.08 2.82
N GLU A 120 -9.60 -3.34 3.17
CA GLU A 120 -10.49 -3.76 4.24
C GLU A 120 -9.76 -4.75 5.16
N ASN A 121 -9.98 -4.61 6.46
CA ASN A 121 -9.43 -5.54 7.45
C ASN A 121 -7.90 -5.72 7.32
N SER A 122 -7.17 -4.63 7.15
CA SER A 122 -5.72 -4.72 7.12
C SER A 122 -5.15 -4.75 8.54
N GLU A 123 -4.19 -5.64 8.75
CA GLU A 123 -3.32 -5.65 9.90
C GLU A 123 -1.89 -5.48 9.42
N ILE A 124 -1.22 -4.44 9.88
CA ILE A 124 0.14 -4.09 9.49
C ILE A 124 0.96 -3.95 10.76
N THR A 125 2.16 -4.48 10.77
CA THR A 125 3.12 -4.24 11.84
C THR A 125 4.37 -3.57 11.29
N ILE A 126 4.93 -2.65 12.05
CA ILE A 126 6.21 -1.99 11.76
C ILE A 126 7.06 -2.13 13.01
N SER A 127 7.92 -3.14 13.02
CA SER A 127 8.65 -3.59 14.22
C SER A 127 7.71 -3.79 15.41
N ASP A 128 7.74 -2.92 16.43
CA ASP A 128 6.90 -3.03 17.63
C ASP A 128 5.53 -2.34 17.48
N SER A 129 5.30 -1.59 16.42
CA SER A 129 4.05 -0.86 16.19
C SER A 129 3.03 -1.72 15.44
N ASP A 130 1.76 -1.66 15.84
CA ASP A 130 0.64 -2.26 15.12
C ASP A 130 -0.23 -1.18 14.47
N ILE A 131 -0.72 -1.44 13.27
CA ILE A 131 -1.60 -0.53 12.54
C ILE A 131 -2.72 -1.35 11.88
N LYS A 132 -3.96 -0.98 12.14
CA LYS A 132 -5.13 -1.42 11.37
C LYS A 132 -5.57 -0.27 10.49
N PHE A 133 -5.75 -0.55 9.21
CA PHE A 133 -6.17 0.45 8.25
C PHE A 133 -7.31 -0.06 7.39
N ASP A 134 -8.38 0.73 7.33
CA ASP A 134 -9.51 0.55 6.43
C ASP A 134 -9.71 1.81 5.64
N GLY A 135 -9.66 1.71 4.31
CA GLY A 135 -9.73 2.91 3.51
C GLY A 135 -9.50 2.70 2.02
N THR A 136 -9.13 3.77 1.36
CA THR A 136 -8.93 3.78 -0.08
C THR A 136 -7.65 4.48 -0.46
N ILE A 137 -7.00 3.95 -1.49
CA ILE A 137 -5.89 4.61 -2.17
C ILE A 137 -6.35 4.91 -3.59
N THR A 138 -6.46 6.17 -3.93
CA THR A 138 -6.89 6.63 -5.25
C THR A 138 -5.69 7.11 -6.08
N ASN A 139 -5.78 7.00 -7.38
CA ASN A 139 -4.74 7.38 -8.34
C ASN A 139 -3.44 6.54 -8.28
N PHE A 140 -3.45 5.38 -7.62
CA PHE A 140 -2.25 4.55 -7.54
C PHE A 140 -1.74 4.12 -8.92
N ILE A 141 -2.61 3.54 -9.75
CA ILE A 141 -2.23 3.10 -11.10
C ILE A 141 -1.87 4.28 -12.01
N PRO A 142 -2.68 5.36 -12.10
CA PRO A 142 -2.30 6.56 -12.84
C PRO A 142 -0.97 7.17 -12.39
N TYR A 143 -0.67 7.15 -11.10
CA TYR A 143 0.60 7.62 -10.58
C TYR A 143 1.77 6.75 -11.04
N LEU A 144 1.66 5.42 -10.94
CA LEU A 144 2.68 4.49 -11.43
C LEU A 144 2.97 4.67 -12.93
N LEU A 145 1.96 5.03 -13.70
CA LEU A 145 2.08 5.32 -15.13
C LEU A 145 2.47 6.78 -15.42
N ALA A 146 2.82 7.56 -14.40
CA ALA A 146 3.11 9.00 -14.51
C ALA A 146 2.03 9.81 -15.23
N ALA A 147 0.75 9.45 -15.05
CA ALA A 147 -0.39 10.16 -15.61
C ALA A 147 -0.91 11.27 -14.69
N VAL A 148 -0.73 11.10 -13.38
CA VAL A 148 -1.09 12.08 -12.36
C VAL A 148 0.07 12.25 -11.38
N PRO A 149 0.21 13.42 -10.73
CA PRO A 149 1.36 13.70 -9.88
C PRO A 149 1.21 13.14 -8.45
N LYS A 150 0.02 12.72 -8.03
CA LYS A 150 -0.26 12.41 -6.64
C LYS A 150 -1.13 11.18 -6.45
N ILE A 151 -0.85 10.48 -5.34
CA ILE A 151 -1.68 9.44 -4.75
C ILE A 151 -2.47 10.06 -3.59
N VAL A 152 -3.74 9.66 -3.44
CA VAL A 152 -4.59 10.09 -2.33
C VAL A 152 -4.94 8.89 -1.46
N VAL A 153 -4.66 8.99 -0.15
CA VAL A 153 -4.98 7.97 0.86
C VAL A 153 -6.03 8.52 1.81
N GLU A 154 -7.16 7.84 1.91
CA GLU A 154 -8.28 8.22 2.77
C GLU A 154 -8.77 7.03 3.56
N GLY A 155 -9.06 7.20 4.85
CA GLY A 155 -9.57 6.08 5.65
C GLY A 155 -9.52 6.29 7.15
N ASN A 156 -9.64 5.15 7.84
CA ASN A 156 -9.54 5.07 9.29
C ASN A 156 -8.29 4.26 9.66
N MET A 157 -7.54 4.75 10.60
CA MET A 157 -6.39 4.08 11.18
C MET A 157 -6.64 3.83 12.65
N GLN A 158 -6.42 2.61 13.10
CA GLN A 158 -6.48 2.21 14.49
C GLN A 158 -5.17 1.55 14.89
N SER A 159 -4.75 1.73 16.13
CA SER A 159 -3.57 1.09 16.67
C SER A 159 -3.73 0.87 18.17
N VAL A 160 -3.23 -0.26 18.66
CA VAL A 160 -3.08 -0.48 20.11
C VAL A 160 -1.82 0.21 20.59
N TYR A 161 -0.73 0.09 19.85
CA TYR A 161 0.55 0.68 20.23
C TYR A 161 1.33 1.22 19.04
N VAL A 162 1.75 2.48 19.13
CA VAL A 162 2.66 3.12 18.18
C VAL A 162 3.93 3.54 18.89
N LYS A 163 5.06 2.99 18.47
CA LYS A 163 6.39 3.42 18.88
C LYS A 163 6.93 4.43 17.89
N PHE A 164 6.71 5.70 18.17
CA PHE A 164 6.95 6.77 17.21
C PHE A 164 8.45 6.94 16.88
N ASP A 165 9.35 6.56 17.78
CA ASP A 165 10.80 6.54 17.53
C ASP A 165 11.15 5.67 16.31
N GLU A 166 10.51 4.53 16.13
CA GLU A 166 10.73 3.64 14.97
C GLU A 166 10.28 4.31 13.67
N LEU A 167 9.15 4.98 13.69
CA LEU A 167 8.67 5.72 12.52
C LEU A 167 9.58 6.90 12.17
N MET A 168 10.20 7.52 13.17
CA MET A 168 11.17 8.60 12.95
C MET A 168 12.51 8.11 12.41
N THR A 169 12.92 6.87 12.70
CA THR A 169 14.13 6.30 12.08
C THR A 169 13.99 6.10 10.59
N LEU A 170 12.77 5.97 10.07
CA LEU A 170 12.50 5.99 8.63
C LEU A 170 12.95 7.32 7.99
N LYS A 171 12.97 8.40 8.77
CA LYS A 171 13.44 9.73 8.37
C LYS A 171 14.96 9.80 8.24
N GLU A 172 15.67 9.34 9.26
CA GLU A 172 17.13 9.53 9.39
C GLU A 172 17.91 8.71 8.34
N MET A 173 17.35 7.60 7.87
CA MET A 173 18.02 6.69 6.95
C MET A 173 17.82 7.03 5.46
N SER A 174 16.99 7.97 5.13
CA SER A 174 16.84 8.50 3.77
C SER A 174 17.99 9.47 3.42
N GLU A 175 19.24 9.12 3.74
CA GLU A 175 20.40 9.94 3.48
C GLU A 175 20.59 10.22 1.98
N GLY A 176 20.28 11.42 1.60
CA GLY A 176 20.58 12.02 0.32
C GLY A 176 19.99 13.40 0.23
N LYS A 177 20.56 14.42 0.93
CA LYS A 177 20.32 15.88 0.71
C LYS A 177 18.89 16.34 0.39
N SER A 178 17.87 15.65 0.87
CA SER A 178 16.49 16.13 0.85
C SER A 178 16.10 16.51 2.26
N THR A 179 15.81 17.76 2.47
CA THR A 179 15.31 18.31 3.74
C THR A 179 13.86 17.90 4.02
N SER A 180 13.22 17.23 3.07
CA SER A 180 11.82 16.84 3.16
C SER A 180 11.65 15.39 3.59
N THR A 181 10.90 15.19 4.65
CA THR A 181 10.64 13.89 5.26
C THR A 181 9.48 13.14 4.66
N LEU A 182 8.49 13.85 4.17
CA LEU A 182 7.31 13.28 3.55
C LEU A 182 7.21 13.70 2.08
N PRO A 183 6.89 12.77 1.18
CA PRO A 183 6.89 13.06 -0.24
C PRO A 183 5.71 13.95 -0.66
N ASN A 184 5.94 14.88 -1.59
CA ASN A 184 4.89 15.75 -2.12
C ASN A 184 3.91 15.04 -3.08
N TRP A 185 4.22 13.80 -3.44
CA TRP A 185 3.38 12.98 -4.32
C TRP A 185 2.27 12.21 -3.58
N ILE A 186 2.15 12.37 -2.26
CA ILE A 186 1.09 11.74 -1.48
C ILE A 186 0.24 12.80 -0.79
N GLU A 187 -1.06 12.58 -0.78
CA GLU A 187 -2.03 13.28 0.05
C GLU A 187 -2.68 12.27 0.99
N VAL A 188 -2.85 12.64 2.25
CA VAL A 188 -3.38 11.74 3.28
C VAL A 188 -4.49 12.42 4.04
N ASN A 189 -5.61 11.72 4.23
CA ASN A 189 -6.74 12.12 5.06
C ASN A 189 -7.18 10.93 5.91
N LEU A 190 -6.77 10.90 7.16
CA LEU A 190 -7.05 9.79 8.07
C LEU A 190 -7.80 10.25 9.31
N LYS A 191 -8.77 9.44 9.73
CA LYS A 191 -9.25 9.46 11.11
C LYS A 191 -8.42 8.44 11.88
N THR A 192 -7.81 8.85 12.97
CA THR A 192 -6.92 8.01 13.76
C THR A 192 -7.45 7.79 15.15
N ASN A 193 -7.35 6.56 15.64
CA ASN A 193 -7.57 6.18 17.03
C ASN A 193 -6.41 5.32 17.48
N ILE A 194 -5.62 5.79 18.43
CA ILE A 194 -4.43 5.11 18.94
C ILE A 194 -4.58 4.95 20.46
N GLN A 195 -4.52 3.71 20.95
CA GLN A 195 -4.65 3.48 22.38
C GLN A 195 -3.44 3.97 23.15
N GLN A 196 -2.22 3.73 22.64
CA GLN A 196 -0.99 4.19 23.25
C GLN A 196 0.05 4.57 22.19
N LEU A 197 0.69 5.71 22.39
CA LEU A 197 1.83 6.16 21.61
C LEU A 197 2.99 6.47 22.54
N SER A 198 4.18 5.98 22.20
CA SER A 198 5.41 6.34 22.89
C SER A 198 6.37 7.08 21.96
N TYR A 199 7.04 8.09 22.49
CA TYR A 199 8.14 8.80 21.85
C TYR A 199 9.20 9.18 22.89
N GLN A 200 10.33 8.52 22.87
CA GLN A 200 11.36 8.63 23.91
C GLN A 200 10.76 8.38 25.31
N TYR A 201 10.71 9.41 26.16
CA TYR A 201 10.11 9.36 27.50
C TYR A 201 8.65 9.83 27.55
N PHE A 202 8.13 10.32 26.44
CA PHE A 202 6.74 10.78 26.35
C PHE A 202 5.81 9.62 26.03
N VAL A 203 4.73 9.52 26.79
CA VAL A 203 3.67 8.55 26.57
C VAL A 203 2.33 9.30 26.50
N ALA A 204 1.55 9.01 25.47
CA ALA A 204 0.18 9.47 25.33
C ALA A 204 -0.75 8.28 25.14
N GLU A 205 -1.96 8.40 25.68
CA GLU A 205 -2.98 7.36 25.63
C GLU A 205 -4.31 7.91 25.10
N ASN A 206 -5.14 7.02 24.54
CA ASN A 206 -6.48 7.34 24.04
C ASN A 206 -6.46 8.53 23.07
N ILE A 207 -5.65 8.41 22.03
CA ILE A 207 -5.42 9.47 21.07
C ILE A 207 -6.45 9.36 19.96
N ASP A 208 -7.29 10.39 19.80
CA ASP A 208 -8.16 10.61 18.66
C ASP A 208 -7.66 11.83 17.89
N ALA A 209 -7.58 11.73 16.57
CA ALA A 209 -7.19 12.84 15.72
C ALA A 209 -7.66 12.66 14.27
N LYS A 210 -7.72 13.75 13.52
CA LYS A 210 -7.79 13.75 12.07
C LYS A 210 -6.44 14.19 11.51
N ILE A 211 -5.80 13.32 10.77
CA ILE A 211 -4.50 13.57 10.13
C ILE A 211 -4.73 13.97 8.69
N GLU A 212 -4.26 15.13 8.32
CA GLU A 212 -4.22 15.60 6.95
C GLU A 212 -2.77 15.87 6.56
N TYR A 213 -2.36 15.34 5.43
CA TYR A 213 -1.06 15.67 4.84
C TYR A 213 -1.22 16.05 3.39
N SER A 214 -0.68 17.16 3.01
CA SER A 214 -0.56 17.60 1.61
C SER A 214 0.48 18.70 1.49
N ASN A 215 1.19 18.72 0.36
CA ASN A 215 2.14 19.79 0.03
C ASN A 215 3.09 20.13 1.18
N TYR A 216 3.80 19.12 1.72
CA TYR A 216 4.75 19.24 2.82
C TYR A 216 4.15 19.80 4.13
N THR A 217 2.84 19.77 4.25
CA THR A 217 2.15 20.25 5.46
C THR A 217 1.40 19.08 6.09
N LEU A 218 1.79 18.74 7.32
CA LEU A 218 1.09 17.79 8.17
C LEU A 218 0.24 18.55 9.18
N LYS A 219 -1.04 18.22 9.26
CA LYS A 219 -1.98 18.76 10.25
C LYS A 219 -2.59 17.61 11.02
N ALA A 220 -2.59 17.75 12.35
CA ALA A 220 -3.42 16.94 13.22
C ALA A 220 -4.50 17.84 13.79
N LYS A 221 -5.75 17.59 13.44
CA LYS A 221 -6.93 18.35 13.87
C LYS A 221 -7.76 17.55 14.86
N ASP A 222 -8.56 18.23 15.66
CA ASP A 222 -9.45 17.64 16.65
C ASP A 222 -8.69 16.65 17.57
N VAL A 223 -7.42 16.94 17.84
CA VAL A 223 -6.57 16.09 18.69
C VAL A 223 -7.12 16.06 20.09
N LYS A 224 -7.30 14.85 20.60
CA LYS A 224 -7.66 14.56 21.98
C LYS A 224 -6.76 13.42 22.46
N MET A 225 -6.08 13.60 23.59
CA MET A 225 -5.21 12.57 24.16
C MET A 225 -5.03 12.74 25.66
N ASN A 226 -4.73 11.65 26.35
CA ASN A 226 -4.37 11.65 27.76
C ASN A 226 -2.85 11.55 27.89
N THR A 227 -2.27 12.41 28.71
CA THR A 227 -0.83 12.36 29.04
C THR A 227 -0.55 13.12 30.33
N LEU A 228 0.54 12.79 31.05
CA LEU A 228 0.96 13.46 32.27
C LEU A 228 -0.17 13.64 33.31
N ASN A 229 -1.05 12.63 33.46
CA ASN A 229 -2.22 12.64 34.34
C ASN A 229 -3.26 13.72 33.99
N GLY A 230 -3.28 14.19 32.74
CA GLY A 230 -4.23 15.19 32.24
C GLY A 230 -4.72 14.88 30.83
N GLU A 231 -5.63 15.68 30.33
CA GLU A 231 -6.15 15.62 28.95
C GLU A 231 -5.58 16.82 28.16
N ILE A 232 -5.13 16.56 26.94
CA ILE A 232 -4.75 17.58 25.97
C ILE A 232 -5.74 17.54 24.82
N THR A 233 -6.23 18.72 24.44
CA THR A 233 -7.03 18.91 23.23
C THR A 233 -6.45 20.05 22.40
N GLY A 234 -6.49 19.95 21.07
CA GLY A 234 -5.97 21.01 20.23
C GLY A 234 -5.78 20.62 18.78
N GLU A 235 -5.04 21.46 18.10
CA GLU A 235 -4.58 21.23 16.72
C GLU A 235 -3.07 21.42 16.63
N VAL A 236 -2.43 20.61 15.81
CA VAL A 236 -0.99 20.72 15.57
C VAL A 236 -0.77 20.84 14.06
N LYS A 237 0.15 21.70 13.68
CA LYS A 237 0.51 21.91 12.29
C LYS A 237 2.02 21.97 12.14
N PHE A 238 2.54 21.08 11.33
CA PHE A 238 3.96 21.05 10.96
C PHE A 238 4.09 21.48 9.50
N TYR A 239 5.03 22.39 9.27
CA TYR A 239 5.46 22.85 7.95
C TYR A 239 6.87 22.36 7.70
N GLU A 240 7.15 21.93 6.52
CA GLU A 240 8.51 21.77 5.99
C GLU A 240 8.93 22.96 5.15
#